data_0a56236a136e53ca3e4e74d8a7bd3b87
#
_entry.id   0a56236a136e53ca3e4e74d8a7bd3b87
#
_cell.length_a   1.000
_cell.length_b   1.000
_cell.length_c   1.000
_cell.angle_alpha   90.00
_cell.angle_beta   90.00
_cell.angle_gamma   90.00
#
_symmetry.space_group_name_H-M   'P 1'
#
loop_
_entity.id
_entity.type
_entity.pdbx_description
1 polymer ?
#
loop_
_entity_poly.entity_id
_entity_poly.type
_entity_poly.pdbx_seq_one_letter_code
_entity_poly.pdbx_strand_id
1 'polypeptide(L)'
;MAAPLLVLDDVRKVYTRGRVIRRPTFTLQANLSLEEPGIVGVVGPNGAGKTTLFEMMTGSNAPTSGRVLVAGTDIHGVKYRERDRLAIHYHQSYQVRRFRKRIPSALLAPSPTKTPLVHLFDEPQFNLQDGYIGFMLDFFRKLRDEGRLVVLCMHPTAAWHLDILAEIAGRFLFVAGGGVTRMADFGALVAEPRFRSYLGPEMTKAADAICHRAIPIPT
;
A
#
# COMPACT_ATOMS: atom_id res chain seq x y z
N MET A 1 -15.98 11.52 -16.93
CA MET A 1 -14.82 10.71 -16.47
C MET A 1 -15.16 10.16 -15.10
N ALA A 2 -14.81 8.90 -14.81
CA ALA A 2 -15.01 8.33 -13.49
C ALA A 2 -14.09 9.04 -12.47
N ALA A 3 -14.55 9.17 -11.21
CA ALA A 3 -13.72 9.73 -10.15
C ALA A 3 -12.54 8.78 -9.85
N PRO A 4 -11.34 9.32 -9.51
CA PRO A 4 -10.21 8.51 -9.05
C PRO A 4 -10.58 7.60 -7.89
N LEU A 5 -10.02 6.38 -7.84
CA LEU A 5 -10.31 5.42 -6.77
C LEU A 5 -9.81 5.91 -5.41
N LEU A 6 -8.65 6.56 -5.37
CA LEU A 6 -8.07 7.10 -4.14
C LEU A 6 -7.31 8.39 -4.43
N VAL A 7 -7.62 9.46 -3.70
CA VAL A 7 -6.91 10.74 -3.76
C VAL A 7 -6.48 11.16 -2.36
N LEU A 8 -5.23 11.51 -2.23
CA LEU A 8 -4.70 12.24 -1.09
C LEU A 8 -4.47 13.68 -1.53
N ASP A 9 -5.41 14.58 -1.19
CA ASP A 9 -5.43 15.97 -1.59
C ASP A 9 -4.75 16.82 -0.51
N ASP A 10 -3.47 17.17 -0.74
CA ASP A 10 -2.60 17.91 0.17
C ASP A 10 -2.63 17.42 1.63
N VAL A 11 -2.65 16.09 1.78
CA VAL A 11 -2.74 15.45 3.09
C VAL A 11 -1.49 15.72 3.89
N ARG A 12 -1.68 16.23 5.11
CA ARG A 12 -0.61 16.42 6.09
C ARG A 12 -1.04 15.88 7.45
N LYS A 13 -0.21 15.05 8.06
CA LYS A 13 -0.38 14.58 9.44
C LYS A 13 0.81 15.03 10.28
N VAL A 14 0.54 15.77 11.35
CA VAL A 14 1.56 16.26 12.29
C VAL A 14 1.32 15.63 13.64
N TYR A 15 2.33 14.92 14.13
CA TYR A 15 2.39 14.45 15.52
C TYR A 15 3.18 15.44 16.35
N THR A 16 2.67 15.78 17.51
CA THR A 16 3.31 16.75 18.41
C THR A 16 3.54 16.14 19.79
N ARG A 17 4.58 16.57 20.47
CA ARG A 17 4.88 16.23 21.86
C ARG A 17 4.95 17.50 22.70
N GLY A 18 4.50 17.41 23.97
CA GLY A 18 4.51 18.49 24.94
C GLY A 18 3.11 18.90 25.40
N ARG A 19 2.96 19.19 26.69
CA ARG A 19 1.68 19.56 27.30
C ARG A 19 1.36 21.06 27.17
N VAL A 20 2.37 21.90 27.29
CA VAL A 20 2.26 23.38 27.25
C VAL A 20 2.76 23.91 25.91
N ILE A 21 3.95 23.49 25.49
CA ILE A 21 4.53 23.83 24.19
C ILE A 21 4.51 22.57 23.32
N ARG A 22 3.63 22.54 22.31
CA ARG A 22 3.55 21.42 21.35
C ARG A 22 4.63 21.58 20.29
N ARG A 23 5.59 20.66 20.27
CA ARG A 23 6.64 20.63 19.22
C ARG A 23 6.35 19.47 18.27
N PRO A 24 6.41 19.68 16.96
CA PRO A 24 6.29 18.59 15.99
C PRO A 24 7.38 17.54 16.21
N THR A 25 7.00 16.28 16.28
CA THR A 25 7.93 15.14 16.41
C THR A 25 8.02 14.33 15.13
N PHE A 26 6.95 14.32 14.35
CA PHE A 26 6.90 13.66 13.05
C PHE A 26 5.83 14.35 12.19
N THR A 27 6.13 14.47 10.90
CA THR A 27 5.16 14.97 9.90
C THR A 27 5.17 14.04 8.71
N LEU A 28 3.99 13.60 8.27
CA LEU A 28 3.78 12.89 7.02
C LEU A 28 3.02 13.80 6.06
N GLN A 29 3.49 13.86 4.81
CA GLN A 29 2.86 14.64 3.73
C GLN A 29 2.66 13.75 2.51
N ALA A 30 1.49 13.86 1.88
CA ALA A 30 1.18 13.13 0.65
C ALA A 30 0.22 13.95 -0.21
N ASN A 31 0.55 14.06 -1.49
CA ASN A 31 -0.32 14.62 -2.53
C ASN A 31 -0.23 13.73 -3.75
N LEU A 32 -1.25 12.87 -3.98
CA LEU A 32 -1.25 11.92 -5.08
C LEU A 32 -2.66 11.44 -5.41
N SER A 33 -2.83 10.95 -6.64
CA SER A 33 -4.05 10.30 -7.11
C SER A 33 -3.74 8.91 -7.66
N LEU A 34 -4.58 7.94 -7.31
CA LEU A 34 -4.61 6.59 -7.87
C LEU A 34 -5.95 6.40 -8.58
N GLU A 35 -5.93 6.54 -9.88
CA GLU A 35 -7.14 6.70 -10.70
C GLU A 35 -7.77 5.38 -11.06
N GLU A 36 -6.95 4.37 -11.37
CA GLU A 36 -7.36 3.10 -11.94
C GLU A 36 -7.20 1.95 -10.95
N PRO A 37 -8.00 0.87 -11.13
CA PRO A 37 -7.75 -0.40 -10.47
C PRO A 37 -6.31 -0.86 -10.67
N GLY A 38 -5.75 -1.52 -9.68
CA GLY A 38 -4.38 -1.96 -9.75
C GLY A 38 -3.84 -2.45 -8.43
N ILE A 39 -2.59 -2.92 -8.45
CA ILE A 39 -1.86 -3.29 -7.26
C ILE A 39 -0.70 -2.30 -7.10
N VAL A 40 -0.66 -1.62 -5.97
CA VAL A 40 0.31 -0.58 -5.64
C VAL A 40 1.18 -1.09 -4.47
N GLY A 41 2.47 -1.20 -4.69
CA GLY A 41 3.44 -1.52 -3.65
C GLY A 41 3.78 -0.29 -2.80
N VAL A 42 3.75 -0.40 -1.48
CA VAL A 42 4.21 0.65 -0.56
C VAL A 42 5.46 0.16 0.16
N VAL A 43 6.54 0.88 0.00
CA VAL A 43 7.84 0.52 0.56
C VAL A 43 8.49 1.72 1.25
N GLY A 44 9.41 1.45 2.16
CA GLY A 44 10.16 2.47 2.88
C GLY A 44 10.62 2.02 4.25
N PRO A 45 11.54 2.74 4.89
CA PRO A 45 12.11 2.37 6.17
C PRO A 45 11.07 2.34 7.30
N ASN A 46 11.42 1.64 8.39
CA ASN A 46 10.62 1.66 9.61
C ASN A 46 10.52 3.09 10.16
N GLY A 47 9.35 3.44 10.70
CA GLY A 47 9.09 4.78 11.20
C GLY A 47 8.86 5.86 10.13
N ALA A 48 8.93 5.53 8.83
CA ALA A 48 8.69 6.50 7.75
C ALA A 48 7.24 6.99 7.64
N GLY A 49 6.29 6.31 8.31
CA GLY A 49 4.89 6.71 8.33
C GLY A 49 3.96 5.86 7.46
N LYS A 50 4.39 4.66 7.00
CA LYS A 50 3.57 3.77 6.17
C LYS A 50 2.24 3.40 6.81
N THR A 51 2.25 2.97 8.07
CA THR A 51 1.03 2.66 8.83
C THR A 51 0.15 3.90 9.03
N THR A 52 0.74 5.06 9.34
CA THR A 52 -0.01 6.32 9.40
C THR A 52 -0.68 6.67 8.08
N LEU A 53 0.01 6.45 6.95
CA LEU A 53 -0.56 6.63 5.61
C LEU A 53 -1.78 5.72 5.41
N PHE A 54 -1.67 4.44 5.76
CA PHE A 54 -2.76 3.46 5.67
C PHE A 54 -3.95 3.83 6.56
N GLU A 55 -3.68 4.24 7.79
CA GLU A 55 -4.71 4.71 8.71
C GLU A 55 -5.48 5.93 8.18
N MET A 56 -4.78 6.87 7.51
CA MET A 56 -5.45 8.01 6.88
C MET A 56 -6.28 7.56 5.67
N MET A 57 -5.76 6.66 4.83
CA MET A 57 -6.47 6.13 3.66
C MET A 57 -7.75 5.37 4.04
N THR A 58 -7.85 4.82 5.25
CA THR A 58 -9.02 4.10 5.76
C THR A 58 -9.91 4.90 6.70
N GLY A 59 -9.55 6.16 6.95
CA GLY A 59 -10.32 7.04 7.82
C GLY A 59 -10.18 6.75 9.31
N SER A 60 -9.31 5.81 9.73
CA SER A 60 -9.09 5.50 11.16
C SER A 60 -8.25 6.56 11.86
N ASN A 61 -7.45 7.35 11.13
CA ASN A 61 -6.64 8.44 11.63
C ASN A 61 -6.80 9.67 10.73
N ALA A 62 -7.45 10.71 11.24
CA ALA A 62 -7.70 11.91 10.45
C ALA A 62 -6.40 12.70 10.19
N PRO A 63 -6.22 13.25 8.98
CA PRO A 63 -5.12 14.17 8.70
C PRO A 63 -5.24 15.45 9.54
N THR A 64 -4.13 16.15 9.74
CA THR A 64 -4.12 17.48 10.36
C THR A 64 -4.63 18.55 9.40
N SER A 65 -4.35 18.36 8.10
CA SER A 65 -4.89 19.16 6.99
C SER A 65 -4.95 18.32 5.72
N GLY A 66 -5.68 18.80 4.71
CA GLY A 66 -5.95 18.09 3.49
C GLY A 66 -7.11 17.10 3.63
N ARG A 67 -7.37 16.31 2.58
CA ARG A 67 -8.50 15.37 2.50
C ARG A 67 -8.08 14.06 1.87
N VAL A 68 -8.74 12.98 2.27
CA VAL A 68 -8.62 11.66 1.63
C VAL A 68 -9.95 11.30 1.00
N LEU A 69 -9.95 11.19 -0.33
CA LEU A 69 -11.15 10.88 -1.11
C LEU A 69 -11.05 9.47 -1.67
N VAL A 70 -12.09 8.68 -1.47
CA VAL A 70 -12.27 7.36 -2.10
C VAL A 70 -13.46 7.43 -3.04
N ALA A 71 -13.22 7.24 -4.33
CA ALA A 71 -14.22 7.43 -5.38
C ALA A 71 -14.99 8.76 -5.24
N GLY A 72 -14.26 9.85 -4.96
CA GLY A 72 -14.82 11.19 -4.76
C GLY A 72 -15.47 11.46 -3.39
N THR A 73 -15.55 10.44 -2.51
CA THR A 73 -16.15 10.58 -1.17
C THR A 73 -15.05 10.80 -0.13
N ASP A 74 -15.16 11.86 0.68
CA ASP A 74 -14.26 12.08 1.81
C ASP A 74 -14.47 11.01 2.88
N ILE A 75 -13.46 10.14 3.06
CA ILE A 75 -13.55 9.00 3.97
C ILE A 75 -13.66 9.43 5.45
N HIS A 76 -13.18 10.62 5.80
CA HIS A 76 -13.28 11.15 7.16
C HIS A 76 -14.62 11.80 7.44
N GLY A 77 -15.37 12.20 6.38
CA GLY A 77 -16.70 12.78 6.46
C GLY A 77 -17.84 11.77 6.61
N VAL A 78 -17.58 10.47 6.33
CA VAL A 78 -18.62 9.44 6.41
C VAL A 78 -18.64 8.73 7.77
N LYS A 79 -19.78 8.09 8.10
CA LYS A 79 -19.93 7.31 9.32
C LYS A 79 -18.99 6.10 9.32
N TYR A 80 -18.53 5.68 10.49
CA TYR A 80 -17.59 4.57 10.65
C TYR A 80 -17.98 3.30 9.87
N ARG A 81 -19.26 2.91 9.92
CA ARG A 81 -19.77 1.72 9.19
C ARG A 81 -19.73 1.86 7.67
N GLU A 82 -19.67 3.06 7.15
CA GLU A 82 -19.61 3.34 5.71
C GLU A 82 -18.18 3.34 5.20
N ARG A 83 -17.19 3.59 6.08
CA ARG A 83 -15.77 3.56 5.74
C ARG A 83 -15.32 2.20 5.21
N ASP A 84 -15.79 1.11 5.81
CA ASP A 84 -15.46 -0.25 5.40
C ASP A 84 -15.98 -0.61 3.99
N ARG A 85 -16.94 0.16 3.47
CA ARG A 85 -17.39 0.04 2.08
C ARG A 85 -16.49 0.79 1.10
N LEU A 86 -15.77 1.79 1.57
CA LEU A 86 -14.84 2.59 0.78
C LEU A 86 -13.45 1.98 0.80
N ALA A 87 -12.87 1.81 1.97
CA ALA A 87 -11.53 1.28 2.14
C ALA A 87 -11.44 0.41 3.40
N ILE A 88 -10.69 -0.69 3.30
CA ILE A 88 -10.47 -1.61 4.41
C ILE A 88 -8.97 -1.84 4.62
N HIS A 89 -8.54 -1.83 5.88
CA HIS A 89 -7.16 -2.05 6.31
C HIS A 89 -7.02 -3.43 6.93
N TYR A 90 -6.13 -4.22 6.37
CA TYR A 90 -5.77 -5.54 6.86
C TYR A 90 -4.43 -5.47 7.57
N HIS A 91 -4.47 -5.39 8.90
CA HIS A 91 -3.26 -5.30 9.72
C HIS A 91 -2.67 -6.69 10.02
N GLN A 92 -1.34 -6.80 10.00
CA GLN A 92 -0.53 -8.01 10.12
C GLN A 92 -0.97 -9.00 11.25
N SER A 93 -1.31 -8.49 12.42
CA SER A 93 -1.52 -9.34 13.62
C SER A 93 -2.86 -10.03 13.67
N TYR A 94 -3.88 -9.53 12.94
CA TYR A 94 -5.26 -9.96 13.18
C TYR A 94 -5.77 -10.99 12.17
N GLN A 95 -5.20 -11.06 10.98
CA GLN A 95 -5.88 -11.69 9.85
C GLN A 95 -5.27 -13.00 9.39
N VAL A 96 -3.97 -13.16 9.43
CA VAL A 96 -3.31 -14.37 8.93
C VAL A 96 -3.68 -15.60 9.77
N ARG A 97 -3.89 -15.44 11.08
CA ARG A 97 -4.37 -16.54 11.95
C ARG A 97 -5.83 -16.90 11.71
N ARG A 98 -6.68 -15.94 11.31
CA ARG A 98 -8.10 -16.19 11.01
C ARG A 98 -8.32 -16.71 9.60
N PHE A 99 -7.54 -16.27 8.61
CA PHE A 99 -7.58 -16.75 7.23
C PHE A 99 -7.11 -18.22 7.09
N ARG A 100 -6.35 -18.73 8.02
CA ARG A 100 -5.89 -20.14 7.98
C ARG A 100 -7.02 -21.16 7.96
N LYS A 101 -8.25 -20.80 8.33
CA LYS A 101 -9.39 -21.73 8.34
C LYS A 101 -10.56 -21.36 7.41
N ARG A 102 -10.75 -20.10 7.06
CA ARG A 102 -11.75 -19.65 6.05
C ARG A 102 -11.40 -18.22 5.64
N ILE A 103 -11.10 -18.02 4.37
CA ILE A 103 -11.21 -16.70 3.77
C ILE A 103 -12.67 -16.28 3.98
N PRO A 104 -12.96 -15.11 4.54
CA PRO A 104 -14.33 -14.65 4.66
C PRO A 104 -15.01 -14.78 3.30
N SER A 105 -16.14 -15.47 3.25
CA SER A 105 -16.90 -15.66 2.00
C SER A 105 -17.22 -14.34 1.29
N ALA A 106 -17.30 -13.25 2.05
CA ALA A 106 -17.42 -11.89 1.54
C ALA A 106 -16.20 -11.44 0.68
N LEU A 107 -15.02 -12.02 0.87
CA LEU A 107 -13.83 -11.74 0.05
C LEU A 107 -13.74 -12.70 -1.16
N LEU A 108 -14.39 -13.84 -1.10
CA LEU A 108 -14.39 -14.85 -2.18
C LEU A 108 -15.63 -14.77 -3.07
N ALA A 109 -16.77 -14.33 -2.53
CA ALA A 109 -17.96 -14.15 -3.33
C ALA A 109 -17.79 -12.87 -4.18
N PRO A 110 -18.18 -12.88 -5.47
CA PRO A 110 -18.32 -11.66 -6.21
C PRO A 110 -19.32 -10.79 -5.43
N SER A 111 -18.81 -9.72 -4.80
CA SER A 111 -19.70 -8.80 -4.10
C SER A 111 -20.58 -8.13 -5.13
N PRO A 112 -21.90 -8.28 -5.09
CA PRO A 112 -22.79 -7.59 -6.00
C PRO A 112 -22.67 -6.05 -5.88
N THR A 113 -22.02 -5.58 -4.83
CA THR A 113 -21.88 -4.15 -4.50
C THR A 113 -20.53 -3.55 -4.88
N LYS A 114 -19.56 -4.30 -5.46
CA LYS A 114 -18.20 -3.84 -5.77
C LYS A 114 -17.46 -3.16 -4.60
N THR A 115 -17.84 -3.43 -3.37
CA THR A 115 -17.25 -2.82 -2.17
C THR A 115 -16.56 -3.86 -1.29
N PRO A 116 -15.50 -3.51 -0.56
CA PRO A 116 -14.77 -2.22 -0.57
C PRO A 116 -14.04 -1.94 -1.87
N LEU A 117 -13.82 -0.66 -2.17
CA LEU A 117 -13.13 -0.21 -3.39
C LEU A 117 -11.62 -0.27 -3.25
N VAL A 118 -11.11 -0.01 -2.05
CA VAL A 118 -9.69 0.03 -1.73
C VAL A 118 -9.37 -0.99 -0.64
N HIS A 119 -8.41 -1.86 -0.90
CA HIS A 119 -7.91 -2.88 0.02
C HIS A 119 -6.46 -2.58 0.39
N LEU A 120 -6.17 -2.34 1.67
CA LEU A 120 -4.83 -2.04 2.16
C LEU A 120 -4.31 -3.19 3.01
N PHE A 121 -3.23 -3.81 2.57
CA PHE A 121 -2.56 -4.91 3.25
C PHE A 121 -1.24 -4.43 3.84
N ASP A 122 -1.16 -4.36 5.18
CA ASP A 122 0.02 -3.91 5.91
C ASP A 122 0.85 -5.11 6.35
N GLU A 123 1.99 -5.30 5.71
CA GLU A 123 2.94 -6.39 5.94
C GLU A 123 2.29 -7.78 5.99
N PRO A 124 1.59 -8.22 4.94
CA PRO A 124 1.02 -9.55 4.91
C PRO A 124 2.14 -10.57 5.08
N GLN A 125 1.93 -11.53 6.00
CA GLN A 125 2.90 -12.60 6.21
C GLN A 125 2.84 -13.58 5.03
N PHE A 126 3.80 -13.50 4.13
CA PHE A 126 4.02 -14.51 3.12
C PHE A 126 4.74 -15.69 3.75
N ASN A 127 4.02 -16.76 4.05
CA ASN A 127 4.63 -17.98 4.58
C ASN A 127 5.12 -18.83 3.41
N LEU A 128 6.45 -19.01 3.30
CA LEU A 128 7.10 -19.76 2.22
C LEU A 128 6.73 -21.26 2.20
N GLN A 129 6.23 -21.79 3.32
CA GLN A 129 6.15 -23.24 3.52
C GLN A 129 4.91 -23.93 2.91
N ASP A 130 3.84 -23.21 2.50
CA ASP A 130 2.55 -23.86 2.22
C ASP A 130 1.86 -23.46 0.89
N GLY A 131 2.57 -22.98 -0.12
CA GLY A 131 1.91 -22.47 -1.34
C GLY A 131 1.02 -21.23 -1.11
N TYR A 132 1.08 -20.69 0.10
CA TYR A 132 0.26 -19.57 0.54
C TYR A 132 0.57 -18.28 -0.22
N ILE A 133 1.81 -18.11 -0.68
CA ILE A 133 2.21 -16.94 -1.48
C ILE A 133 1.41 -16.90 -2.77
N GLY A 134 1.42 -17.98 -3.56
CA GLY A 134 0.68 -18.06 -4.82
C GLY A 134 -0.80 -17.73 -4.64
N PHE A 135 -1.41 -18.31 -3.61
CA PHE A 135 -2.81 -18.03 -3.26
C PHE A 135 -3.06 -16.53 -2.96
N MET A 136 -2.17 -15.87 -2.20
CA MET A 136 -2.30 -14.45 -1.90
C MET A 136 -2.12 -13.57 -3.14
N LEU A 137 -1.16 -13.92 -4.00
CA LEU A 137 -0.95 -13.20 -5.25
C LEU A 137 -2.16 -13.32 -6.18
N ASP A 138 -2.73 -14.50 -6.31
CA ASP A 138 -3.96 -14.72 -7.10
C ASP A 138 -5.16 -13.98 -6.51
N PHE A 139 -5.24 -13.91 -5.18
CA PHE A 139 -6.27 -13.13 -4.51
C PHE A 139 -6.12 -11.62 -4.80
N PHE A 140 -4.92 -11.07 -4.78
CA PHE A 140 -4.68 -9.66 -5.13
C PHE A 140 -4.98 -9.38 -6.61
N ARG A 141 -4.59 -10.29 -7.52
CA ARG A 141 -4.93 -10.20 -8.94
C ARG A 141 -6.45 -10.20 -9.14
N LYS A 142 -7.16 -11.10 -8.46
CA LYS A 142 -8.62 -11.16 -8.50
C LYS A 142 -9.27 -9.84 -8.06
N LEU A 143 -8.84 -9.25 -6.95
CA LEU A 143 -9.35 -7.96 -6.50
C LEU A 143 -9.14 -6.86 -7.56
N ARG A 144 -7.95 -6.79 -8.15
CA ARG A 144 -7.64 -5.86 -9.25
C ARG A 144 -8.57 -6.08 -10.44
N ASP A 145 -8.75 -7.32 -10.86
CA ASP A 145 -9.56 -7.69 -12.02
C ASP A 145 -11.06 -7.43 -11.79
N GLU A 146 -11.50 -7.42 -10.53
CA GLU A 146 -12.82 -6.97 -10.11
C GLU A 146 -12.97 -5.43 -10.04
N GLY A 147 -11.96 -4.68 -10.49
CA GLY A 147 -11.98 -3.22 -10.54
C GLY A 147 -11.64 -2.53 -9.23
N ARG A 148 -10.89 -3.18 -8.34
CA ARG A 148 -10.49 -2.63 -7.03
C ARG A 148 -9.04 -2.17 -7.01
N LEU A 149 -8.75 -1.27 -6.09
CA LEU A 149 -7.39 -0.85 -5.78
C LEU A 149 -6.86 -1.68 -4.61
N VAL A 150 -5.73 -2.35 -4.83
CA VAL A 150 -5.00 -3.07 -3.79
C VAL A 150 -3.74 -2.28 -3.45
N VAL A 151 -3.54 -1.95 -2.19
CA VAL A 151 -2.34 -1.27 -1.70
C VAL A 151 -1.62 -2.23 -0.76
N LEU A 152 -0.42 -2.64 -1.14
CA LEU A 152 0.37 -3.66 -0.47
C LEU A 152 1.61 -3.05 0.17
N CYS A 153 1.66 -2.93 1.50
CA CYS A 153 2.86 -2.52 2.21
C CYS A 153 3.75 -3.73 2.48
N MET A 154 5.00 -3.65 2.04
CA MET A 154 6.02 -4.66 2.33
C MET A 154 7.32 -4.02 2.82
N HIS A 155 7.98 -4.74 3.74
CA HIS A 155 9.33 -4.44 4.17
C HIS A 155 10.27 -5.50 3.57
N PRO A 156 10.97 -5.21 2.48
CA PRO A 156 11.83 -6.20 1.82
C PRO A 156 13.07 -6.49 2.67
N THR A 157 13.09 -7.67 3.29
CA THR A 157 14.21 -8.17 4.11
C THR A 157 14.97 -9.31 3.43
N ALA A 158 14.46 -9.80 2.30
CA ALA A 158 15.07 -10.85 1.49
C ALA A 158 14.78 -10.60 0.01
N ALA A 159 15.61 -11.13 -0.89
CA ALA A 159 15.48 -10.92 -2.33
C ALA A 159 14.11 -11.33 -2.88
N TRP A 160 13.54 -12.43 -2.39
CA TRP A 160 12.24 -12.90 -2.82
C TRP A 160 11.07 -11.93 -2.51
N HIS A 161 11.20 -11.04 -1.51
CA HIS A 161 10.24 -9.96 -1.30
C HIS A 161 10.24 -8.96 -2.47
N LEU A 162 11.43 -8.70 -3.04
CA LEU A 162 11.57 -7.84 -4.21
C LEU A 162 11.00 -8.52 -5.46
N ASP A 163 11.22 -9.84 -5.63
CA ASP A 163 10.61 -10.60 -6.71
C ASP A 163 9.09 -10.53 -6.66
N ILE A 164 8.47 -10.73 -5.48
CA ILE A 164 7.02 -10.59 -5.29
C ILE A 164 6.54 -9.18 -5.65
N LEU A 165 7.21 -8.15 -5.13
CA LEU A 165 6.84 -6.76 -5.41
C LEU A 165 6.92 -6.45 -6.91
N ALA A 166 7.99 -6.87 -7.58
CA ALA A 166 8.18 -6.66 -9.01
C ALA A 166 7.14 -7.42 -9.86
N GLU A 167 6.75 -8.62 -9.42
CA GLU A 167 5.77 -9.47 -10.13
C GLU A 167 4.36 -8.90 -10.04
N ILE A 168 3.95 -8.42 -8.85
CA ILE A 168 2.53 -8.15 -8.60
C ILE A 168 2.16 -6.67 -8.67
N ALA A 169 3.06 -5.76 -8.28
CA ALA A 169 2.76 -4.34 -8.21
C ALA A 169 3.10 -3.61 -9.52
N GLY A 170 2.10 -2.99 -10.13
CA GLY A 170 2.30 -2.20 -11.35
C GLY A 170 2.77 -0.76 -11.07
N ARG A 171 2.66 -0.29 -9.83
CA ARG A 171 3.03 1.07 -9.39
C ARG A 171 3.50 1.03 -7.95
N PHE A 172 4.30 2.04 -7.53
CA PHE A 172 4.82 2.06 -6.16
C PHE A 172 4.66 3.42 -5.49
N LEU A 173 4.57 3.38 -4.17
CA LEU A 173 4.70 4.54 -3.28
C LEU A 173 5.92 4.31 -2.40
N PHE A 174 6.91 5.18 -2.54
CA PHE A 174 8.07 5.18 -1.66
C PHE A 174 7.85 6.19 -0.53
N VAL A 175 7.81 5.71 0.71
CA VAL A 175 7.58 6.53 1.91
C VAL A 175 8.90 6.69 2.65
N ALA A 176 9.43 7.90 2.68
CA ALA A 176 10.70 8.20 3.34
C ALA A 176 10.76 9.66 3.80
N GLY A 177 11.34 9.91 4.99
CA GLY A 177 11.50 11.26 5.53
C GLY A 177 10.19 12.03 5.71
N GLY A 178 9.08 11.31 5.95
CA GLY A 178 7.76 11.92 6.08
C GLY A 178 7.12 12.35 4.76
N GLY A 179 7.72 12.03 3.61
CA GLY A 179 7.15 12.26 2.28
C GLY A 179 6.72 10.96 1.61
N VAL A 180 5.77 11.06 0.69
CA VAL A 180 5.30 9.96 -0.16
C VAL A 180 5.59 10.31 -1.61
N THR A 181 6.41 9.51 -2.28
CA THR A 181 6.76 9.69 -3.69
C THR A 181 6.17 8.55 -4.52
N ARG A 182 5.45 8.89 -5.59
CA ARG A 182 4.92 7.91 -6.54
C ARG A 182 6.01 7.51 -7.53
N MET A 183 6.16 6.20 -7.75
CA MET A 183 7.03 5.60 -8.74
C MET A 183 6.18 4.87 -9.79
N ALA A 184 6.53 5.03 -11.06
CA ALA A 184 5.76 4.50 -12.18
C ALA A 184 5.73 2.97 -12.19
N ASP A 185 6.87 2.35 -11.88
CA ASP A 185 7.10 0.91 -11.90
C ASP A 185 8.23 0.51 -10.96
N PHE A 186 8.59 -0.78 -10.97
CA PHE A 186 9.68 -1.31 -10.14
C PHE A 186 11.06 -0.75 -10.55
N GLY A 187 11.30 -0.53 -11.84
CA GLY A 187 12.55 0.06 -12.33
C GLY A 187 12.74 1.49 -11.82
N ALA A 188 11.68 2.32 -11.89
CA ALA A 188 11.69 3.67 -11.33
C ALA A 188 11.92 3.68 -9.82
N LEU A 189 11.36 2.71 -9.09
CA LEU A 189 11.60 2.54 -7.66
C LEU A 189 13.06 2.18 -7.38
N VAL A 190 13.64 1.23 -8.11
CA VAL A 190 15.04 0.81 -7.95
C VAL A 190 16.03 1.91 -8.35
N ALA A 191 15.65 2.78 -9.28
CA ALA A 191 16.45 3.94 -9.67
C ALA A 191 16.49 5.06 -8.59
N GLU A 192 15.55 5.08 -7.63
CA GLU A 192 15.50 6.10 -6.57
C GLU A 192 16.67 5.92 -5.57
N PRO A 193 17.58 6.91 -5.43
CA PRO A 193 18.78 6.77 -4.59
C PRO A 193 18.48 6.49 -3.12
N ARG A 194 17.39 7.08 -2.58
CA ARG A 194 17.00 6.85 -1.18
C ARG A 194 16.45 5.44 -0.98
N PHE A 195 15.82 4.84 -1.99
CA PHE A 195 15.38 3.45 -1.93
C PHE A 195 16.57 2.49 -1.97
N ARG A 196 17.57 2.74 -2.83
CA ARG A 196 18.83 1.98 -2.88
C ARG A 196 19.58 2.05 -1.54
N SER A 197 19.65 3.24 -0.96
CA SER A 197 20.26 3.43 0.37
C SER A 197 19.51 2.65 1.47
N TYR A 198 18.20 2.60 1.38
CA TYR A 198 17.35 1.83 2.30
C TYR A 198 17.53 0.32 2.16
N LEU A 199 17.65 -0.18 0.94
CA LEU A 199 17.89 -1.60 0.67
C LEU A 199 19.27 -2.07 1.12
N GLY A 200 20.28 -1.21 1.04
CA GLY A 200 21.68 -1.58 1.22
C GLY A 200 22.26 -2.32 0.00
N PRO A 201 23.58 -2.59 0.00
CA PRO A 201 24.28 -3.01 -1.22
C PRO A 201 23.84 -4.39 -1.75
N GLU A 202 23.60 -5.37 -0.88
CA GLU A 202 23.23 -6.72 -1.31
C GLU A 202 21.82 -6.78 -1.92
N MET A 203 20.85 -6.18 -1.24
CA MET A 203 19.47 -6.13 -1.72
C MET A 203 19.33 -5.24 -2.96
N THR A 204 20.17 -4.23 -3.10
CA THR A 204 20.24 -3.41 -4.32
C THR A 204 20.70 -4.21 -5.51
N LYS A 205 21.74 -5.07 -5.36
CA LYS A 205 22.17 -5.99 -6.43
C LYS A 205 21.06 -6.95 -6.83
N ALA A 206 20.31 -7.48 -5.86
CA ALA A 206 19.16 -8.33 -6.14
C ALA A 206 18.06 -7.57 -6.92
N ALA A 207 17.75 -6.33 -6.53
CA ALA A 207 16.79 -5.48 -7.23
C ALA A 207 17.22 -5.19 -8.67
N ASP A 208 18.50 -4.84 -8.90
CA ASP A 208 19.05 -4.63 -10.23
C ASP A 208 18.93 -5.88 -11.10
N ALA A 209 19.23 -7.07 -10.56
CA ALA A 209 19.09 -8.33 -11.26
C ALA A 209 17.64 -8.65 -11.65
N ILE A 210 16.65 -8.25 -10.83
CA ILE A 210 15.22 -8.38 -11.15
C ILE A 210 14.86 -7.45 -12.32
N CYS A 211 15.31 -6.19 -12.29
CA CYS A 211 15.09 -5.24 -13.39
C CYS A 211 15.65 -5.76 -14.72
N HIS A 212 16.83 -6.36 -14.71
CA HIS A 212 17.44 -6.91 -15.93
C HIS A 212 16.70 -8.13 -16.47
N ARG A 213 16.08 -8.96 -15.64
CA ARG A 213 15.25 -10.11 -16.07
C ARG A 213 13.94 -9.67 -16.70
N ALA A 214 13.38 -8.53 -16.28
CA ALA A 214 12.11 -7.99 -16.78
C ALA A 214 12.21 -7.29 -18.14
N ILE A 215 13.42 -7.01 -18.65
CA ILE A 215 13.63 -6.46 -19.99
C ILE A 215 13.63 -7.63 -21.00
N PRO A 216 12.64 -7.76 -21.92
CA PRO A 216 12.68 -8.76 -22.97
C PRO A 216 13.93 -8.52 -23.81
N ILE A 217 14.75 -9.58 -24.03
CA ILE A 217 15.85 -9.52 -24.98
C ILE A 217 15.23 -9.24 -26.36
N PRO A 218 15.58 -8.13 -27.04
CA PRO A 218 15.05 -7.89 -28.39
C PRO A 218 15.55 -9.02 -29.28
N THR A 219 14.62 -9.79 -29.82
CA THR A 219 14.86 -10.80 -30.88
C THR A 219 15.12 -10.14 -32.21
#